data_0ac88519b3acd5a768e1cb2519a38b1c
#
_entry.id   0ac88519b3acd5a768e1cb2519a38b1c
#
_cell.length_a   1.000
_cell.length_b   1.000
_cell.length_c   1.000
_cell.angle_alpha   90.00
_cell.angle_beta   90.00
_cell.angle_gamma   90.00
#
_symmetry.space_group_name_H-M   'P 1'
#
loop_
_entity.id
_entity.type
_entity.pdbx_description
1 polymer ?
#
loop_
_entity_poly.entity_id
_entity_poly.type
_entity_poly.pdbx_seq_one_letter_code
_entity_poly.pdbx_strand_id
1 'polypeptide(L)'
;MIAKITRGSNPGNIGAYLHGPGRANEHVYKRGGQVRSGGVVIGGNLGADGQSEPKIWVKEMRAAMRTRPEITKPIWQVSLRNTAEDRTLSDAEWRDVGQSFAERMGFEEHPWAMVRHGDDHVHIVLCRVSDAGQVWHGRNDRRAAQAACAALEREHGLTAAPRRRERPQKRSKAAERAEARQKAQDLAKSRQEPVQGRSAATRGLDAEEQAAKRAVEAMGLAPIRRNGPRPESGRVKSRPGPRKDRGIGR
;
A
#
# COMPACT_ATOMS: atom_id res chain seq x y z
N MET A 1 -3.12 3.51 -16.58
CA MET A 1 -2.02 2.51 -16.77
C MET A 1 -1.86 1.67 -15.51
N ILE A 2 -1.74 0.34 -15.64
CA ILE A 2 -1.65 -0.61 -14.54
C ILE A 2 -0.27 -1.26 -14.54
N ALA A 3 0.45 -1.19 -13.41
CA ALA A 3 1.74 -1.83 -13.21
C ALA A 3 1.60 -3.12 -12.39
N LYS A 4 2.07 -4.26 -12.95
CA LYS A 4 2.14 -5.54 -12.23
C LYS A 4 3.61 -5.96 -12.09
N ILE A 5 4.09 -6.02 -10.84
CA ILE A 5 5.49 -6.26 -10.52
C ILE A 5 5.71 -7.71 -10.08
N THR A 6 6.77 -8.33 -10.59
CA THR A 6 7.28 -9.64 -10.19
C THR A 6 8.79 -9.61 -9.98
N ARG A 7 9.35 -10.59 -9.28
CA ARG A 7 10.78 -10.74 -9.05
C ARG A 7 11.21 -12.18 -9.33
N GLY A 8 12.36 -12.34 -9.96
CA GLY A 8 12.89 -13.64 -10.37
C GLY A 8 14.40 -13.74 -10.20
N SER A 9 14.91 -14.95 -10.46
CA SER A 9 16.34 -15.25 -10.40
C SER A 9 16.94 -15.58 -11.77
N ASN A 10 16.10 -15.91 -12.77
CA ASN A 10 16.57 -16.37 -14.06
C ASN A 10 16.02 -15.52 -15.23
N PRO A 11 16.85 -14.65 -15.83
CA PRO A 11 16.43 -13.83 -16.96
C PRO A 11 16.11 -14.68 -18.21
N GLY A 12 16.72 -15.86 -18.36
CA GLY A 12 16.46 -16.74 -19.49
C GLY A 12 15.02 -17.25 -19.55
N ASN A 13 14.44 -17.63 -18.41
CA ASN A 13 13.05 -18.07 -18.35
C ASN A 13 12.08 -16.93 -18.72
N ILE A 14 12.38 -15.73 -18.26
CA ILE A 14 11.58 -14.54 -18.59
C ILE A 14 11.72 -14.22 -20.08
N GLY A 15 12.94 -14.24 -20.62
CA GLY A 15 13.19 -14.02 -22.04
C GLY A 15 12.47 -15.03 -22.92
N ALA A 16 12.56 -16.32 -22.60
CA ALA A 16 11.87 -17.36 -23.35
C ALA A 16 10.34 -17.17 -23.34
N TYR A 17 9.77 -16.74 -22.20
CA TYR A 17 8.34 -16.45 -22.12
C TYR A 17 7.96 -15.23 -22.97
N LEU A 18 8.68 -14.10 -22.80
CA LEU A 18 8.32 -12.84 -23.44
C LEU A 18 8.47 -12.88 -24.97
N HIS A 19 9.50 -13.56 -25.47
CA HIS A 19 9.75 -13.69 -26.91
C HIS A 19 9.08 -14.91 -27.55
N GLY A 20 8.52 -15.81 -26.73
CA GLY A 20 7.76 -16.96 -27.21
C GLY A 20 6.31 -16.61 -27.51
N PRO A 21 5.55 -17.58 -28.03
CA PRO A 21 4.15 -17.39 -28.43
C PRO A 21 3.17 -17.18 -27.24
N GLY A 22 3.63 -17.33 -26.00
CA GLY A 22 2.78 -17.41 -24.82
C GLY A 22 2.25 -18.83 -24.58
N ARG A 23 1.50 -19.03 -23.48
CA ARG A 23 0.97 -20.36 -23.11
C ARG A 23 -0.19 -20.81 -23.99
N ALA A 24 -0.99 -19.84 -24.47
CA ALA A 24 -2.16 -20.06 -25.31
C ALA A 24 -2.03 -19.33 -26.66
N ASN A 25 -0.79 -19.10 -27.14
CA ASN A 25 -0.46 -18.32 -28.32
C ASN A 25 -1.01 -16.87 -28.24
N GLU A 26 -1.10 -16.30 -27.05
CA GLU A 26 -1.64 -14.97 -26.80
C GLU A 26 -0.66 -13.83 -27.10
N HIS A 27 0.61 -14.13 -27.30
CA HIS A 27 1.63 -13.13 -27.63
C HIS A 27 1.58 -12.79 -29.11
N VAL A 28 0.60 -11.97 -29.47
CA VAL A 28 0.39 -11.52 -30.85
C VAL A 28 0.09 -10.03 -30.83
N TYR A 29 0.77 -9.25 -31.67
CA TYR A 29 0.51 -7.83 -31.82
C TYR A 29 0.83 -7.34 -33.24
N LYS A 30 0.35 -6.14 -33.57
CA LYS A 30 0.59 -5.51 -34.85
C LYS A 30 1.80 -4.56 -34.77
N ARG A 31 2.79 -4.79 -35.66
CA ARG A 31 3.94 -3.90 -35.84
C ARG A 31 4.14 -3.59 -37.33
N GLY A 32 4.16 -2.30 -37.70
CA GLY A 32 4.30 -1.89 -39.09
C GLY A 32 3.26 -2.49 -40.02
N GLY A 33 2.01 -2.65 -39.54
CA GLY A 33 0.90 -3.25 -40.31
C GLY A 33 0.92 -4.78 -40.39
N GLN A 34 1.95 -5.45 -39.88
CA GLN A 34 2.06 -6.91 -39.89
C GLN A 34 1.74 -7.49 -38.51
N VAL A 35 1.02 -8.61 -38.51
CA VAL A 35 0.79 -9.42 -37.30
C VAL A 35 2.06 -10.22 -36.99
N ARG A 36 2.54 -10.13 -35.74
CA ARG A 36 3.72 -10.85 -35.28
C ARG A 36 3.35 -11.73 -34.08
N SER A 37 3.95 -12.91 -34.01
CA SER A 37 3.86 -13.79 -32.86
C SER A 37 5.17 -13.70 -32.06
N GLY A 38 5.05 -13.69 -30.73
CA GLY A 38 6.17 -13.49 -29.82
C GLY A 38 6.55 -12.02 -29.68
N GLY A 39 7.29 -11.73 -28.60
CA GLY A 39 7.68 -10.36 -28.28
C GLY A 39 8.95 -9.91 -28.99
N VAL A 40 9.09 -8.60 -29.14
CA VAL A 40 10.31 -7.96 -29.61
C VAL A 40 10.76 -6.87 -28.62
N VAL A 41 12.06 -6.62 -28.58
CA VAL A 41 12.60 -5.49 -27.84
C VAL A 41 12.18 -4.20 -28.55
N ILE A 42 11.63 -3.26 -27.79
CA ILE A 42 11.25 -1.94 -28.30
C ILE A 42 11.92 -0.78 -27.56
N GLY A 43 12.70 -1.04 -26.49
CA GLY A 43 13.37 -0.02 -25.71
C GLY A 43 14.23 -0.63 -24.60
N GLY A 44 14.88 0.25 -23.83
CA GLY A 44 15.85 -0.12 -22.82
C GLY A 44 17.27 0.23 -23.22
N ASN A 45 18.21 -0.09 -22.33
CA ASN A 45 19.65 0.04 -22.62
C ASN A 45 20.29 -1.31 -23.02
N LEU A 46 19.48 -2.39 -23.02
CA LEU A 46 19.89 -3.72 -23.47
C LEU A 46 19.09 -4.19 -24.69
N GLY A 47 19.78 -4.83 -25.63
CA GLY A 47 19.17 -5.33 -26.86
C GLY A 47 18.95 -4.25 -27.92
N ALA A 48 18.65 -4.66 -29.13
CA ALA A 48 18.36 -3.78 -30.25
C ALA A 48 16.86 -3.69 -30.54
N ASP A 49 16.39 -2.54 -31.00
CA ASP A 49 14.99 -2.36 -31.43
C ASP A 49 14.60 -3.38 -32.51
N GLY A 50 13.46 -4.04 -32.32
CA GLY A 50 12.99 -5.09 -33.20
C GLY A 50 13.60 -6.46 -32.96
N GLN A 51 14.51 -6.61 -32.02
CA GLN A 51 15.12 -7.90 -31.70
C GLN A 51 14.09 -8.87 -31.14
N SER A 52 13.92 -10.02 -31.77
CA SER A 52 12.96 -11.08 -31.40
C SER A 52 13.55 -12.20 -30.54
N GLU A 53 14.87 -12.23 -30.38
CA GLU A 53 15.56 -13.24 -29.58
C GLU A 53 16.10 -12.66 -28.27
N PRO A 54 15.88 -13.36 -27.13
CA PRO A 54 16.34 -12.85 -25.84
C PRO A 54 17.82 -13.03 -25.57
N LYS A 55 18.54 -13.81 -26.39
CA LYS A 55 19.92 -14.27 -26.09
C LYS A 55 20.88 -13.12 -25.70
N ILE A 56 20.81 -11.98 -26.38
CA ILE A 56 21.74 -10.86 -26.17
C ILE A 56 21.50 -10.24 -24.80
N TRP A 57 20.33 -9.68 -24.56
CA TRP A 57 20.05 -9.00 -23.31
C TRP A 57 20.06 -9.94 -22.06
N VAL A 58 19.70 -11.23 -22.26
CA VAL A 58 19.82 -12.25 -21.21
C VAL A 58 21.28 -12.51 -20.86
N LYS A 59 22.20 -12.54 -21.85
CA LYS A 59 23.64 -12.71 -21.61
C LYS A 59 24.21 -11.54 -20.83
N GLU A 60 23.83 -10.32 -21.16
CA GLU A 60 24.29 -9.10 -20.49
C GLU A 60 23.79 -9.03 -19.04
N MET A 61 22.49 -9.30 -18.80
CA MET A 61 21.96 -9.41 -17.44
C MET A 61 22.68 -10.46 -16.60
N ARG A 62 22.99 -11.62 -17.20
CA ARG A 62 23.77 -12.66 -16.50
C ARG A 62 25.20 -12.21 -16.18
N ALA A 63 25.80 -11.37 -17.02
CA ALA A 63 27.10 -10.79 -16.73
C ALA A 63 27.04 -9.88 -15.52
N ALA A 64 26.10 -8.96 -15.48
CA ALA A 64 25.87 -8.08 -14.33
C ALA A 64 25.56 -8.86 -13.03
N MET A 65 24.71 -9.89 -13.11
CA MET A 65 24.38 -10.74 -11.94
C MET A 65 25.61 -11.42 -11.32
N ARG A 66 26.63 -11.75 -12.11
CA ARG A 66 27.85 -12.41 -11.59
C ARG A 66 28.69 -11.50 -10.70
N THR A 67 28.52 -10.18 -10.78
CA THR A 67 29.24 -9.23 -9.91
C THR A 67 28.72 -9.27 -8.46
N ARG A 68 27.49 -9.76 -8.24
CA ARG A 68 26.85 -9.83 -6.93
C ARG A 68 26.06 -11.14 -6.77
N PRO A 69 26.76 -12.29 -6.67
CA PRO A 69 26.14 -13.63 -6.65
C PRO A 69 25.26 -13.87 -5.42
N GLU A 70 25.43 -13.12 -4.35
CA GLU A 70 24.62 -13.20 -3.13
C GLU A 70 23.20 -12.65 -3.29
N ILE A 71 22.91 -11.92 -4.38
CA ILE A 71 21.57 -11.41 -4.63
C ILE A 71 20.68 -12.51 -5.21
N THR A 72 19.82 -13.10 -4.39
CA THR A 72 18.99 -14.27 -4.76
C THR A 72 17.89 -13.98 -5.78
N LYS A 73 17.40 -12.74 -5.86
CA LYS A 73 16.38 -12.30 -6.82
C LYS A 73 16.85 -11.06 -7.58
N PRO A 74 17.86 -11.21 -8.45
CA PRO A 74 18.45 -10.07 -9.16
C PRO A 74 17.55 -9.49 -10.25
N ILE A 75 16.55 -10.24 -10.73
CA ILE A 75 15.66 -9.77 -11.79
C ILE A 75 14.39 -9.20 -11.19
N TRP A 76 14.05 -7.99 -11.60
CA TRP A 76 12.79 -7.33 -11.36
C TRP A 76 12.08 -7.11 -12.70
N GLN A 77 10.78 -7.38 -12.74
CA GLN A 77 9.98 -7.22 -13.94
C GLN A 77 8.71 -6.46 -13.61
N VAL A 78 8.34 -5.55 -14.50
CA VAL A 78 7.01 -4.93 -14.48
C VAL A 78 6.35 -5.09 -15.83
N SER A 79 5.06 -5.42 -15.82
CA SER A 79 4.18 -5.27 -16.97
C SER A 79 3.43 -3.95 -16.81
N LEU A 80 3.54 -3.07 -17.80
CA LEU A 80 2.76 -1.84 -17.91
C LEU A 80 1.65 -2.06 -18.92
N ARG A 81 0.40 -1.89 -18.50
CA ARG A 81 -0.78 -2.10 -19.34
C ARG A 81 -1.68 -0.88 -19.32
N ASN A 82 -2.14 -0.47 -20.50
CA ASN A 82 -3.18 0.54 -20.65
C ASN A 82 -4.54 0.01 -20.19
N THR A 83 -5.49 0.92 -19.95
CA THR A 83 -6.89 0.54 -19.73
C THR A 83 -7.55 0.17 -21.05
N ALA A 84 -8.69 -0.50 -20.99
CA ALA A 84 -9.42 -0.89 -22.21
C ALA A 84 -9.99 0.30 -22.99
N GLU A 85 -10.15 1.43 -22.32
CA GLU A 85 -10.64 2.69 -22.88
C GLU A 85 -9.54 3.50 -23.56
N ASP A 86 -8.28 3.14 -23.35
CA ASP A 86 -7.14 3.87 -23.91
C ASP A 86 -6.91 3.50 -25.37
N ARG A 87 -6.39 4.47 -26.12
CA ARG A 87 -5.88 4.22 -27.46
C ARG A 87 -4.65 3.27 -27.42
N THR A 88 -4.42 2.56 -28.50
CA THR A 88 -3.20 1.79 -28.68
C THR A 88 -2.02 2.75 -28.84
N LEU A 89 -0.97 2.58 -28.00
CA LEU A 89 0.26 3.32 -28.13
C LEU A 89 1.16 2.69 -29.21
N SER A 90 1.85 3.55 -29.97
CA SER A 90 2.91 3.15 -30.89
C SER A 90 4.15 2.63 -30.12
N ASP A 91 5.07 1.96 -30.83
CA ASP A 91 6.35 1.53 -30.23
C ASP A 91 7.19 2.71 -29.75
N ALA A 92 7.12 3.86 -30.44
CA ALA A 92 7.79 5.09 -30.03
C ALA A 92 7.23 5.64 -28.72
N GLU A 93 5.91 5.77 -28.61
CA GLU A 93 5.23 6.21 -27.37
C GLU A 93 5.50 5.26 -26.20
N TRP A 94 5.45 3.94 -26.43
CA TRP A 94 5.83 2.97 -25.40
C TRP A 94 7.27 3.12 -24.97
N ARG A 95 8.18 3.46 -25.89
CA ARG A 95 9.60 3.72 -25.60
C ARG A 95 9.77 4.92 -24.67
N ASP A 96 9.06 6.01 -24.99
CA ASP A 96 9.05 7.22 -24.14
C ASP A 96 8.47 6.93 -22.76
N VAL A 97 7.35 6.18 -22.70
CA VAL A 97 6.76 5.69 -21.43
C VAL A 97 7.78 4.87 -20.64
N GLY A 98 8.48 3.94 -21.29
CA GLY A 98 9.44 3.06 -20.64
C GLY A 98 10.65 3.82 -20.10
N GLN A 99 11.18 4.77 -20.86
CA GLN A 99 12.30 5.60 -20.45
C GLN A 99 11.92 6.48 -19.25
N SER A 100 10.83 7.23 -19.36
CA SER A 100 10.34 8.07 -18.25
C SER A 100 9.96 7.24 -17.01
N PHE A 101 9.49 6.01 -17.20
CA PHE A 101 9.23 5.09 -16.09
C PHE A 101 10.52 4.66 -15.40
N ALA A 102 11.57 4.32 -16.16
CA ALA A 102 12.88 3.92 -15.63
C ALA A 102 13.51 5.04 -14.79
N GLU A 103 13.48 6.28 -15.31
CA GLU A 103 13.97 7.49 -14.63
C GLU A 103 13.22 7.74 -13.30
N ARG A 104 11.89 7.70 -13.32
CA ARG A 104 11.05 7.90 -12.12
C ARG A 104 11.23 6.81 -11.07
N MET A 105 11.59 5.61 -11.51
CA MET A 105 11.91 4.49 -10.63
C MET A 105 13.38 4.47 -10.18
N GLY A 106 14.26 5.27 -10.80
CA GLY A 106 15.68 5.40 -10.50
C GLY A 106 16.48 4.14 -10.86
N PHE A 107 16.18 3.53 -12.01
CA PHE A 107 16.94 2.38 -12.49
C PHE A 107 17.45 2.51 -13.94
N GLU A 108 17.34 3.67 -14.54
CA GLU A 108 17.69 3.94 -15.93
C GLU A 108 19.16 3.54 -16.27
N GLU A 109 20.06 3.65 -15.29
CA GLU A 109 21.46 3.28 -15.40
C GLU A 109 21.75 1.79 -15.16
N HIS A 110 20.74 1.01 -14.76
CA HIS A 110 20.89 -0.43 -14.59
C HIS A 110 20.59 -1.16 -15.89
N PRO A 111 21.09 -2.39 -16.09
CA PRO A 111 20.78 -3.17 -17.30
C PRO A 111 19.29 -3.49 -17.38
N TRP A 112 18.58 -2.99 -18.38
CA TRP A 112 17.15 -3.24 -18.59
C TRP A 112 16.76 -3.34 -20.07
N ALA A 113 15.75 -4.12 -20.35
CA ALA A 113 15.15 -4.26 -21.67
C ALA A 113 13.62 -4.11 -21.58
N MET A 114 13.02 -3.50 -22.59
CA MET A 114 11.57 -3.41 -22.74
C MET A 114 11.12 -4.25 -23.91
N VAL A 115 10.22 -5.19 -23.64
CA VAL A 115 9.68 -6.15 -24.63
C VAL A 115 8.19 -5.91 -24.79
N ARG A 116 7.74 -5.76 -26.03
CA ARG A 116 6.33 -5.70 -26.41
C ARG A 116 5.90 -7.01 -27.03
N HIS A 117 4.79 -7.58 -26.59
CA HIS A 117 4.18 -8.78 -27.19
C HIS A 117 2.65 -8.71 -27.22
N GLY A 118 2.09 -7.51 -27.04
CA GLY A 118 0.66 -7.25 -27.14
C GLY A 118 0.40 -5.80 -27.53
N ASP A 119 -0.82 -5.52 -27.97
CA ASP A 119 -1.19 -4.17 -28.40
C ASP A 119 -1.35 -3.18 -27.24
N ASP A 120 -1.74 -3.68 -26.07
CA ASP A 120 -2.14 -2.90 -24.90
C ASP A 120 -1.10 -2.87 -23.77
N HIS A 121 0.04 -3.56 -23.89
CA HIS A 121 1.01 -3.66 -22.82
C HIS A 121 2.44 -3.97 -23.26
N VAL A 122 3.36 -3.65 -22.38
CA VAL A 122 4.80 -3.92 -22.48
C VAL A 122 5.34 -4.51 -21.20
N HIS A 123 6.46 -5.20 -21.28
CA HIS A 123 7.20 -5.71 -20.14
C HIS A 123 8.57 -5.03 -20.05
N ILE A 124 8.89 -4.46 -18.90
CA ILE A 124 10.23 -3.99 -18.57
C ILE A 124 10.89 -5.06 -17.69
N VAL A 125 12.01 -5.57 -18.12
CA VAL A 125 12.85 -6.51 -17.37
C VAL A 125 14.12 -5.79 -16.97
N LEU A 126 14.40 -5.75 -15.68
CA LEU A 126 15.52 -5.03 -15.07
C LEU A 126 16.42 -6.03 -14.34
N CYS A 127 17.73 -5.95 -14.58
CA CYS A 127 18.73 -6.50 -13.68
C CYS A 127 18.96 -5.49 -12.53
N ARG A 128 18.63 -5.87 -11.31
CA ARG A 128 18.83 -5.02 -10.12
C ARG A 128 20.30 -4.78 -9.77
N VAL A 129 21.20 -5.51 -10.38
CA VAL A 129 22.64 -5.37 -10.24
C VAL A 129 23.17 -4.69 -11.49
N SER A 130 23.86 -3.55 -11.33
CA SER A 130 24.55 -2.88 -12.43
C SER A 130 25.86 -3.58 -12.79
N ASP A 131 26.45 -3.22 -13.92
CA ASP A 131 27.76 -3.75 -14.34
C ASP A 131 28.86 -3.38 -13.33
N ALA A 132 28.71 -2.26 -12.63
CA ALA A 132 29.60 -1.82 -11.55
C ALA A 132 29.29 -2.51 -10.18
N GLY A 133 28.36 -3.45 -10.13
CA GLY A 133 27.98 -4.16 -8.91
C GLY A 133 27.09 -3.35 -7.95
N GLN A 134 26.58 -2.19 -8.36
CA GLN A 134 25.61 -1.44 -7.57
C GLN A 134 24.26 -2.16 -7.58
N VAL A 135 23.51 -2.07 -6.46
CA VAL A 135 22.22 -2.77 -6.33
C VAL A 135 21.06 -1.78 -6.24
N TRP A 136 20.17 -1.83 -7.22
CA TRP A 136 18.89 -1.15 -7.11
C TRP A 136 17.96 -1.95 -6.15
N HIS A 137 17.63 -1.36 -5.02
CA HIS A 137 16.86 -2.05 -3.97
C HIS A 137 15.36 -2.10 -4.25
N GLY A 138 14.83 -1.15 -4.99
CA GLY A 138 13.39 -1.06 -5.30
C GLY A 138 12.54 -1.00 -4.03
N ARG A 139 12.94 -0.16 -3.05
CA ARG A 139 12.15 0.05 -1.83
C ARG A 139 10.84 0.74 -2.18
N ASN A 140 9.72 0.20 -1.68
CA ASN A 140 8.37 0.70 -1.98
C ASN A 140 8.05 0.72 -3.48
N ASP A 141 8.63 -0.18 -4.27
CA ASP A 141 8.51 -0.26 -5.73
C ASP A 141 7.07 -0.19 -6.23
N ARG A 142 6.12 -0.84 -5.55
CA ARG A 142 4.69 -0.81 -5.92
C ARG A 142 4.09 0.59 -5.82
N ARG A 143 4.44 1.34 -4.77
CA ARG A 143 3.94 2.71 -4.57
C ARG A 143 4.60 3.66 -5.57
N ALA A 144 5.90 3.53 -5.77
CA ALA A 144 6.64 4.30 -6.76
C ALA A 144 6.11 4.06 -8.17
N ALA A 145 5.88 2.80 -8.56
CA ALA A 145 5.31 2.44 -9.85
C ALA A 145 3.89 3.01 -10.05
N GLN A 146 3.04 3.00 -9.02
CA GLN A 146 1.72 3.63 -9.10
C GLN A 146 1.82 5.15 -9.32
N ALA A 147 2.75 5.83 -8.64
CA ALA A 147 2.99 7.25 -8.83
C ALA A 147 3.54 7.55 -10.22
N ALA A 148 4.50 6.75 -10.71
CA ALA A 148 5.04 6.86 -12.07
C ALA A 148 3.94 6.66 -13.12
N CYS A 149 3.11 5.61 -13.01
CA CYS A 149 1.97 5.39 -13.91
C CYS A 149 1.00 6.58 -13.91
N ALA A 150 0.72 7.18 -12.74
CA ALA A 150 -0.15 8.36 -12.65
C ALA A 150 0.41 9.58 -13.38
N ALA A 151 1.71 9.78 -13.35
CA ALA A 151 2.37 10.85 -14.08
C ALA A 151 2.32 10.60 -15.58
N LEU A 152 2.67 9.37 -16.01
CA LEU A 152 2.67 8.96 -17.42
C LEU A 152 1.27 9.02 -18.06
N GLU A 153 0.22 8.64 -17.32
CA GLU A 153 -1.16 8.80 -17.81
C GLU A 153 -1.48 10.26 -18.18
N ARG A 154 -1.06 11.22 -17.35
CA ARG A 154 -1.25 12.65 -17.62
C ARG A 154 -0.40 13.15 -18.78
N GLU A 155 0.85 12.72 -18.86
CA GLU A 155 1.82 13.14 -19.89
C GLU A 155 1.41 12.64 -21.28
N HIS A 156 0.85 11.42 -21.36
CA HIS A 156 0.43 10.81 -22.62
C HIS A 156 -1.07 10.92 -22.90
N GLY A 157 -1.83 11.68 -22.09
CA GLY A 157 -3.27 11.87 -22.27
C GLY A 157 -4.07 10.56 -22.16
N LEU A 158 -3.67 9.66 -21.25
CA LEU A 158 -4.32 8.37 -21.05
C LEU A 158 -5.33 8.42 -19.91
N THR A 159 -6.27 7.47 -19.93
CA THR A 159 -7.28 7.31 -18.89
C THR A 159 -6.64 6.94 -17.56
N ALA A 160 -7.05 7.63 -16.49
CA ALA A 160 -6.58 7.31 -15.16
C ALA A 160 -7.07 5.93 -14.72
N ALA A 161 -6.16 4.95 -14.59
CA ALA A 161 -6.52 3.61 -14.14
C ALA A 161 -7.03 3.62 -12.69
N PRO A 162 -8.02 2.75 -12.34
CA PRO A 162 -8.49 2.61 -10.97
C PRO A 162 -7.33 2.23 -10.04
N ARG A 163 -7.08 3.08 -9.04
CA ARG A 163 -6.04 2.82 -8.03
C ARG A 163 -6.68 2.37 -6.73
N ARG A 164 -6.02 1.44 -6.07
CA ARG A 164 -6.39 1.12 -4.70
C ARG A 164 -6.32 2.42 -3.88
N ARG A 165 -7.47 2.91 -3.36
CA ARG A 165 -7.50 4.07 -2.47
C ARG A 165 -6.39 3.92 -1.44
N GLU A 166 -5.56 4.95 -1.28
CA GLU A 166 -4.60 4.99 -0.17
C GLU A 166 -5.41 4.73 1.09
N ARG A 167 -5.07 3.66 1.81
CA ARG A 167 -5.56 3.52 3.18
C ARG A 167 -5.14 4.79 3.88
N PRO A 168 -6.07 5.54 4.53
CA PRO A 168 -5.67 6.68 5.33
C PRO A 168 -4.52 6.22 6.22
N GLN A 169 -3.44 6.98 6.17
CA GLN A 169 -2.22 6.64 6.89
C GLN A 169 -2.62 6.43 8.34
N LYS A 170 -2.51 5.20 8.85
CA LYS A 170 -2.82 4.94 10.26
C LYS A 170 -1.96 5.92 11.04
N ARG A 171 -2.63 6.86 11.74
CA ARG A 171 -1.96 7.80 12.62
C ARG A 171 -0.99 7.01 13.48
N SER A 172 0.25 7.45 13.57
CA SER A 172 1.23 6.71 14.35
C SER A 172 0.72 6.66 15.80
N LYS A 173 0.91 5.52 16.46
CA LYS A 173 0.56 5.38 17.88
C LYS A 173 1.19 6.48 18.76
N ALA A 174 2.31 7.05 18.29
CA ALA A 174 2.95 8.20 18.92
C ALA A 174 2.11 9.48 18.77
N ALA A 175 1.55 9.75 17.59
CA ALA A 175 0.68 10.90 17.36
C ALA A 175 -0.63 10.78 18.13
N GLU A 176 -1.25 9.59 18.17
CA GLU A 176 -2.45 9.34 19.01
C GLU A 176 -2.18 9.55 20.50
N ARG A 177 -1.02 9.09 20.99
CA ARG A 177 -0.61 9.30 22.39
C ARG A 177 -0.31 10.77 22.70
N ALA A 178 0.29 11.50 21.75
CA ALA A 178 0.55 12.93 21.91
C ALA A 178 -0.76 13.73 21.98
N GLU A 179 -1.72 13.43 21.11
CA GLU A 179 -3.04 14.07 21.11
C GLU A 179 -3.85 13.73 22.37
N ALA A 180 -3.79 12.48 22.84
CA ALA A 180 -4.42 12.07 24.09
C ALA A 180 -3.80 12.79 25.31
N ARG A 181 -2.46 12.97 25.32
CA ARG A 181 -1.78 13.74 26.35
C ARG A 181 -2.19 15.20 26.33
N GLN A 182 -2.27 15.82 25.14
CA GLN A 182 -2.70 17.21 25.01
C GLN A 182 -4.13 17.39 25.52
N LYS A 183 -5.08 16.55 25.10
CA LYS A 183 -6.46 16.60 25.60
C LYS A 183 -6.56 16.42 27.12
N ALA A 184 -5.75 15.54 27.70
CA ALA A 184 -5.71 15.36 29.13
C ALA A 184 -5.17 16.59 29.85
N GLN A 185 -4.15 17.27 29.31
CA GLN A 185 -3.60 18.51 29.85
C GLN A 185 -4.60 19.66 29.76
N ASP A 186 -5.30 19.79 28.62
CA ASP A 186 -6.30 20.84 28.42
C ASP A 186 -7.50 20.65 29.36
N LEU A 187 -7.92 19.39 29.57
CA LEU A 187 -8.97 19.07 30.56
C LEU A 187 -8.53 19.33 31.99
N ALA A 188 -7.26 19.09 32.32
CA ALA A 188 -6.72 19.43 33.66
C ALA A 188 -6.64 20.94 33.91
N LYS A 189 -6.27 21.71 32.89
CA LYS A 189 -6.26 23.17 32.94
C LYS A 189 -7.67 23.76 33.13
N SER A 190 -8.66 23.25 32.38
CA SER A 190 -10.05 23.71 32.52
C SER A 190 -10.69 23.39 33.88
N ARG A 191 -10.17 22.38 34.60
CA ARG A 191 -10.58 22.08 35.98
C ARG A 191 -9.88 22.93 37.02
N GLN A 192 -8.78 23.59 36.68
CA GLN A 192 -7.99 24.46 37.60
C GLN A 192 -8.33 25.95 37.50
N GLU A 193 -9.14 26.35 36.50
CA GLU A 193 -9.62 27.73 36.47
C GLU A 193 -10.60 27.94 37.62
N PRO A 194 -10.32 28.85 38.56
CA PRO A 194 -11.23 29.14 39.65
C PRO A 194 -12.49 29.77 39.09
N VAL A 195 -13.64 29.17 39.38
CA VAL A 195 -14.96 29.71 39.05
C VAL A 195 -15.15 30.99 39.85
N GLN A 196 -14.57 32.10 39.39
CA GLN A 196 -14.95 33.45 39.86
C GLN A 196 -16.30 33.77 39.18
N GLY A 197 -17.40 33.57 39.90
CA GLY A 197 -18.70 34.00 39.41
C GLY A 197 -19.93 33.25 39.92
N ARG A 198 -19.80 32.32 40.87
CA ARG A 198 -20.98 31.62 41.41
C ARG A 198 -21.25 31.84 42.90
N SER A 199 -21.05 33.06 43.40
CA SER A 199 -21.25 33.29 44.83
C SER A 199 -22.59 33.94 45.23
N ALA A 200 -23.49 34.24 44.29
CA ALA A 200 -24.79 34.86 44.61
C ALA A 200 -26.01 33.94 44.51
N ALA A 201 -25.99 32.93 43.63
CA ALA A 201 -27.17 32.06 43.42
C ALA A 201 -27.25 30.87 44.38
N THR A 202 -26.14 30.37 44.93
CA THR A 202 -26.14 29.22 45.84
C THR A 202 -26.50 29.57 47.29
N ARG A 203 -26.26 30.81 47.71
CA ARG A 203 -26.66 31.26 49.06
C ARG A 203 -28.17 31.34 49.26
N GLY A 204 -28.97 31.48 48.20
CA GLY A 204 -30.44 31.49 48.28
C GLY A 204 -31.04 30.08 48.47
N LEU A 205 -30.46 29.06 47.82
CA LEU A 205 -30.96 27.69 47.86
C LEU A 205 -30.66 26.99 49.19
N ASP A 206 -29.50 27.27 49.80
CA ASP A 206 -29.13 26.71 51.11
C ASP A 206 -29.97 27.31 52.25
N ALA A 207 -30.39 28.57 52.12
CA ALA A 207 -31.27 29.23 53.09
C ALA A 207 -32.71 28.68 53.03
N GLU A 208 -33.24 28.41 51.85
CA GLU A 208 -34.57 27.83 51.67
C GLU A 208 -34.61 26.38 52.14
N GLU A 209 -33.58 25.56 51.87
CA GLU A 209 -33.50 24.18 52.34
C GLU A 209 -33.36 24.08 53.86
N GLN A 210 -32.60 25.01 54.49
CA GLN A 210 -32.49 25.07 55.93
C GLN A 210 -33.82 25.55 56.59
N ALA A 211 -34.55 26.49 55.97
CA ALA A 211 -35.84 26.90 56.42
C ALA A 211 -36.89 25.78 56.34
N ALA A 212 -36.88 24.99 55.26
CA ALA A 212 -37.74 23.82 55.08
C ALA A 212 -37.43 22.72 56.11
N LYS A 213 -36.17 22.45 56.42
CA LYS A 213 -35.79 21.47 57.48
C LYS A 213 -36.24 21.90 58.85
N ARG A 214 -36.13 23.18 59.22
CA ARG A 214 -36.64 23.72 60.52
C ARG A 214 -38.15 23.67 60.62
N ALA A 215 -38.88 23.84 59.49
CA ALA A 215 -40.32 23.73 59.46
C ALA A 215 -40.81 22.28 59.68
N VAL A 216 -40.10 21.30 59.11
CA VAL A 216 -40.42 19.87 59.30
C VAL A 216 -40.10 19.39 60.71
N GLU A 217 -39.01 19.88 61.33
CA GLU A 217 -38.66 19.58 62.72
C GLU A 217 -39.66 20.19 63.73
N ALA A 218 -40.17 21.39 63.44
CA ALA A 218 -41.18 22.04 64.26
C ALA A 218 -42.56 21.30 64.21
N MET A 219 -42.83 20.52 63.19
CA MET A 219 -44.06 19.74 63.03
C MET A 219 -44.00 18.34 63.66
N GLY A 220 -42.91 17.95 64.32
CA GLY A 220 -42.83 16.67 65.08
C GLY A 220 -42.95 15.38 64.28
N LEU A 221 -42.71 15.41 62.94
CA LEU A 221 -42.79 14.24 62.09
C LEU A 221 -41.42 13.54 61.97
N ALA A 222 -41.32 12.31 62.47
CA ALA A 222 -40.10 11.47 62.38
C ALA A 222 -39.77 11.08 60.93
N PRO A 223 -38.48 11.02 60.56
CA PRO A 223 -38.09 10.69 59.19
C PRO A 223 -38.34 9.22 58.85
N ILE A 224 -39.05 8.98 57.76
CA ILE A 224 -39.29 7.64 57.19
C ILE A 224 -37.96 7.09 56.64
N ARG A 225 -37.46 6.01 57.27
CA ARG A 225 -36.31 5.26 56.73
C ARG A 225 -36.75 4.46 55.51
N ARG A 226 -36.25 4.80 54.32
CA ARG A 226 -36.36 3.97 53.11
C ARG A 226 -35.28 2.89 53.16
N ASN A 227 -35.67 1.64 53.44
CA ASN A 227 -34.84 0.47 53.19
C ASN A 227 -34.89 0.16 51.69
N GLY A 228 -33.79 0.37 50.95
CA GLY A 228 -33.63 -0.14 49.60
C GLY A 228 -32.89 -1.47 49.64
N PRO A 229 -33.21 -2.42 48.74
CA PRO A 229 -32.55 -3.72 48.71
C PRO A 229 -31.15 -3.65 48.16
N ARG A 230 -30.25 -4.40 48.81
CA ARG A 230 -28.86 -4.62 48.41
C ARG A 230 -28.82 -5.47 47.13
N PRO A 231 -28.00 -5.16 46.08
CA PRO A 231 -27.80 -6.07 44.98
C PRO A 231 -26.87 -7.21 45.39
N GLU A 232 -27.29 -8.44 45.12
CA GLU A 232 -26.50 -9.66 45.30
C GLU A 232 -25.37 -9.74 44.23
N SER A 233 -24.15 -10.06 44.69
CA SER A 233 -23.00 -10.33 43.87
C SER A 233 -23.14 -11.71 43.20
N GLY A 234 -23.51 -11.72 41.91
CA GLY A 234 -23.54 -12.91 41.09
C GLY A 234 -22.12 -13.38 40.70
N ARG A 235 -21.75 -14.51 41.26
CA ARG A 235 -20.50 -15.26 40.97
C ARG A 235 -20.62 -15.93 39.60
N VAL A 236 -19.94 -15.43 38.58
CA VAL A 236 -19.89 -16.07 37.25
C VAL A 236 -18.94 -17.27 37.32
N LYS A 237 -19.50 -18.48 37.09
CA LYS A 237 -18.74 -19.72 36.91
C LYS A 237 -18.11 -19.76 35.50
N SER A 238 -16.83 -19.92 35.44
CA SER A 238 -16.05 -20.19 34.22
C SER A 238 -16.38 -21.58 33.66
N ARG A 239 -16.69 -21.65 32.36
CA ARG A 239 -16.85 -22.89 31.59
C ARG A 239 -15.46 -23.37 31.10
N PRO A 240 -15.17 -24.69 31.11
CA PRO A 240 -13.95 -25.25 30.53
C PRO A 240 -14.05 -25.37 29.01
N GLY A 241 -12.99 -25.01 28.31
CA GLY A 241 -12.82 -25.13 26.85
C GLY A 241 -12.60 -26.58 26.40
N PRO A 242 -12.84 -26.90 25.10
CA PRO A 242 -12.75 -28.25 24.57
C PRO A 242 -11.28 -28.71 24.39
N ARG A 243 -11.03 -29.95 24.76
CA ARG A 243 -9.78 -30.70 24.55
C ARG A 243 -9.57 -30.95 23.04
N LYS A 244 -8.36 -30.71 22.57
CA LYS A 244 -7.89 -31.18 21.26
C LYS A 244 -7.42 -32.63 21.38
N ASP A 245 -8.11 -33.52 20.71
CA ASP A 245 -7.66 -34.90 20.48
C ASP A 245 -6.51 -34.92 19.47
N ARG A 246 -5.40 -35.53 19.88
CA ARG A 246 -4.32 -35.95 19.00
C ARG A 246 -4.64 -37.36 18.50
N GLY A 247 -5.01 -37.46 17.22
CA GLY A 247 -5.06 -38.74 16.51
C GLY A 247 -3.68 -39.09 15.97
N ILE A 248 -3.19 -40.24 16.44
CA ILE A 248 -2.01 -40.97 15.93
C ILE A 248 -2.56 -41.98 14.89
N GLY A 249 -1.81 -42.18 13.81
CA GLY A 249 -1.95 -43.42 13.03
C GLY A 249 -1.86 -43.27 11.53
N ARG A 250 -0.84 -43.73 11.06
CA ARG A 250 -0.20 -44.59 10.05
C ARG A 250 0.08 -43.90 8.72
#